data_0b8767f515c90b99559bc56329cdb7b1
#
_entry.id   0b8767f515c90b99559bc56329cdb7b1
#
_cell.length_a   1.000
_cell.length_b   1.000
_cell.length_c   1.000
_cell.angle_alpha   90.00
_cell.angle_beta   90.00
_cell.angle_gamma   90.00
#
_symmetry.space_group_name_H-M   'P 1'
#
loop_
_entity.id
_entity.type
_entity.pdbx_description
1 polymer ?
#
loop_
_entity_poly.entity_id
_entity_poly.type
_entity_poly.pdbx_seq_one_letter_code
_entity_poly.pdbx_strand_id
1 'polypeptide(L)'
;MKIVRIETFPLFHRLEKPYGDANGFKRYRTCYLIRIITESGIDGWGECVDWLPALHVGFTKRIIPFLLGKQAGSRLSLVRTIQKWHQRAASAVSMALTEIAAKAADCSVCELWGGRYREEIPVYASFQSYSDSPQWISRSVSNVEAQLKKGFEQIKVKIGGTSFKEDVRHINALQHTAGISITMILDANQSYDAAAAFKWERYFSEWTNIGWLEEPLPFDQPQDYAMLRSRLSVPVAGGENMKGPAQYVPLLSQRCLDIIQPDVMHVNGIDEFRDCLQLARYFGVRASAHAYDGSLSRLYALFAQACLPPWSKMKNDHIEPIEWDVMENPFTDLVSLQPSKGMVHIPKGKGIGTEINKEIVNRYKWDGSAY
;
A
#
# COMPACT_ATOMS: atom_id res chain seq x y z
N MET A 1 8.06 15.34 25.78
CA MET A 1 8.39 16.19 24.60
C MET A 1 7.11 16.78 24.05
N LYS A 2 6.95 18.10 24.12
CA LYS A 2 5.79 18.81 23.55
C LYS A 2 5.99 19.06 22.05
N ILE A 3 4.91 18.94 21.29
CA ILE A 3 4.87 19.34 19.88
C ILE A 3 4.85 20.88 19.82
N VAL A 4 5.83 21.49 19.15
CA VAL A 4 5.97 22.96 19.08
C VAL A 4 5.74 23.50 17.68
N ARG A 5 5.93 22.69 16.63
CA ARG A 5 5.75 23.11 15.25
C ARG A 5 5.30 21.94 14.38
N ILE A 6 4.43 22.22 13.43
CA ILE A 6 4.02 21.26 12.38
C ILE A 6 4.10 21.99 11.05
N GLU A 7 4.86 21.40 10.13
CA GLU A 7 5.01 21.87 8.76
C GLU A 7 4.21 20.95 7.85
N THR A 8 3.62 21.50 6.80
CA THR A 8 2.84 20.74 5.81
C THR A 8 3.33 21.02 4.40
N PHE A 9 3.41 19.96 3.61
CA PHE A 9 3.89 20.02 2.24
C PHE A 9 2.91 19.26 1.33
N PRO A 10 1.83 19.93 0.89
CA PRO A 10 0.95 19.38 -0.13
C PRO A 10 1.68 19.36 -1.46
N LEU A 11 1.68 18.20 -2.13
CA LEU A 11 2.38 17.94 -3.39
C LEU A 11 1.39 17.52 -4.46
N PHE A 12 1.57 17.99 -5.69
CA PHE A 12 0.73 17.71 -6.83
C PHE A 12 1.57 17.43 -8.08
N HIS A 13 1.17 16.42 -8.84
CA HIS A 13 1.74 16.12 -10.15
C HIS A 13 0.64 15.72 -11.12
N ARG A 14 0.57 16.40 -12.26
CA ARG A 14 -0.31 16.03 -13.38
C ARG A 14 0.38 14.98 -14.22
N LEU A 15 -0.29 13.85 -14.45
CA LEU A 15 0.24 12.77 -15.28
C LEU A 15 0.36 13.19 -16.75
N GLU A 16 1.43 12.78 -17.40
CA GLU A 16 1.59 12.98 -18.85
C GLU A 16 0.54 12.22 -19.65
N LYS A 17 0.24 10.98 -19.21
CA LYS A 17 -0.76 10.12 -19.85
C LYS A 17 -1.62 9.45 -18.76
N PRO A 18 -2.95 9.63 -18.83
CA PRO A 18 -3.85 8.94 -17.91
C PRO A 18 -3.70 7.42 -18.01
N TYR A 19 -3.84 6.77 -16.86
CA TYR A 19 -3.90 5.32 -16.72
C TYR A 19 -4.90 4.96 -15.63
N GLY A 20 -5.38 3.71 -15.61
CA GLY A 20 -6.43 3.37 -14.65
C GLY A 20 -6.66 1.89 -14.45
N ASP A 21 -7.66 1.65 -13.63
CA ASP A 21 -8.21 0.37 -13.22
C ASP A 21 -9.73 0.32 -13.49
N ALA A 22 -10.44 -0.62 -12.89
CA ALA A 22 -11.88 -0.75 -13.06
C ALA A 22 -12.70 0.44 -12.49
N ASN A 23 -12.10 1.26 -11.60
CA ASN A 23 -12.74 2.45 -11.03
C ASN A 23 -12.59 3.71 -11.91
N GLY A 24 -11.76 3.64 -12.99
CA GLY A 24 -11.55 4.73 -13.91
C GLY A 24 -10.08 5.17 -14.03
N PHE A 25 -9.89 6.38 -14.61
CA PHE A 25 -8.55 6.86 -14.94
C PHE A 25 -8.03 7.88 -13.94
N LYS A 26 -6.82 7.67 -13.47
CA LYS A 26 -6.02 8.68 -12.76
C LYS A 26 -5.46 9.67 -13.77
N ARG A 27 -5.53 10.95 -13.44
CA ARG A 27 -5.01 12.08 -14.24
C ARG A 27 -3.95 12.88 -13.51
N TYR A 28 -3.77 12.62 -12.22
CA TYR A 28 -2.81 13.28 -11.35
C TYR A 28 -2.41 12.36 -10.19
N ARG A 29 -1.32 12.70 -9.55
CA ARG A 29 -0.88 12.15 -8.27
C ARG A 29 -0.84 13.25 -7.23
N THR A 30 -1.17 12.92 -6.00
CA THR A 30 -1.09 13.82 -4.85
C THR A 30 -0.34 13.14 -3.72
N CYS A 31 0.32 13.96 -2.90
CA CYS A 31 0.88 13.53 -1.63
C CYS A 31 0.78 14.69 -0.64
N TYR A 32 0.36 14.43 0.57
CA TYR A 32 0.32 15.40 1.65
C TYR A 32 1.31 14.97 2.72
N LEU A 33 2.49 15.58 2.72
CA LEU A 33 3.50 15.36 3.74
C LEU A 33 3.31 16.28 4.92
N ILE A 34 3.61 15.77 6.11
CA ILE A 34 3.70 16.55 7.33
C ILE A 34 5.04 16.29 8.02
N ARG A 35 5.53 17.31 8.71
CA ARG A 35 6.68 17.22 9.61
C ARG A 35 6.28 17.75 10.97
N ILE A 36 6.35 16.91 11.99
CA ILE A 36 6.06 17.27 13.39
C ILE A 36 7.39 17.50 14.10
N ILE A 37 7.54 18.60 14.80
CA ILE A 37 8.77 18.99 15.50
C ILE A 37 8.45 19.22 16.97
N THR A 38 9.27 18.63 17.84
CA THR A 38 9.14 18.73 19.30
C THR A 38 10.03 19.82 19.88
N GLU A 39 9.78 20.21 21.13
CA GLU A 39 10.58 21.19 21.87
C GLU A 39 12.06 20.82 22.04
N SER A 40 12.38 19.52 21.97
CA SER A 40 13.77 19.01 22.00
C SER A 40 14.45 19.03 20.62
N GLY A 41 13.77 19.51 19.56
CA GLY A 41 14.29 19.52 18.20
C GLY A 41 14.14 18.18 17.46
N ILE A 42 13.68 17.11 18.13
CA ILE A 42 13.39 15.84 17.47
C ILE A 42 12.16 16.01 16.58
N ASP A 43 12.26 15.51 15.34
CA ASP A 43 11.20 15.57 14.34
C ASP A 43 10.81 14.20 13.81
N GLY A 44 9.65 14.14 13.17
CA GLY A 44 9.19 12.98 12.43
C GLY A 44 8.30 13.36 11.27
N TRP A 45 8.29 12.50 10.26
CA TRP A 45 7.56 12.69 9.02
C TRP A 45 6.41 11.72 8.88
N GLY A 46 5.35 12.17 8.21
CA GLY A 46 4.21 11.33 7.85
C GLY A 46 3.61 11.77 6.51
N GLU A 47 2.91 10.85 5.87
CA GLU A 47 2.22 11.14 4.61
C GLU A 47 0.81 10.59 4.59
N CYS A 48 -0.04 11.23 3.80
CA CYS A 48 -1.31 10.68 3.36
C CYS A 48 -1.66 11.18 1.96
N VAL A 49 -2.62 10.50 1.33
CA VAL A 49 -3.13 10.82 -0.01
C VAL A 49 -4.62 11.02 0.09
N ASP A 50 -5.08 12.19 -0.33
CA ASP A 50 -6.51 12.51 -0.49
C ASP A 50 -6.65 13.81 -1.31
N TRP A 51 -7.86 14.34 -1.43
CA TRP A 51 -8.14 15.63 -2.03
C TRP A 51 -7.42 16.75 -1.29
N LEU A 52 -6.36 17.33 -1.89
CA LEU A 52 -5.46 18.30 -1.22
C LEU A 52 -6.18 19.51 -0.62
N PRO A 53 -7.16 20.16 -1.29
CA PRO A 53 -7.86 21.29 -0.68
C PRO A 53 -8.52 20.93 0.66
N ALA A 54 -9.22 19.80 0.73
CA ALA A 54 -9.88 19.34 1.96
C ALA A 54 -8.86 18.96 3.05
N LEU A 55 -7.80 18.23 2.68
CA LEU A 55 -6.71 17.89 3.59
C LEU A 55 -6.04 19.14 4.17
N HIS A 56 -5.72 20.10 3.32
CA HIS A 56 -5.02 21.32 3.75
C HIS A 56 -5.86 22.14 4.73
N VAL A 57 -7.15 22.29 4.45
CA VAL A 57 -8.09 22.94 5.39
C VAL A 57 -8.21 22.14 6.69
N GLY A 58 -8.35 20.83 6.61
CA GLY A 58 -8.44 19.95 7.77
C GLY A 58 -7.21 20.04 8.67
N PHE A 59 -6.00 19.98 8.09
CA PHE A 59 -4.76 20.14 8.84
C PHE A 59 -4.63 21.53 9.44
N THR A 60 -4.77 22.59 8.65
CA THR A 60 -4.52 23.97 9.11
C THR A 60 -5.54 24.46 10.12
N LYS A 61 -6.81 24.11 9.97
CA LYS A 61 -7.89 24.64 10.82
C LYS A 61 -8.22 23.76 12.03
N ARG A 62 -7.84 22.49 12.02
CA ARG A 62 -8.26 21.56 13.07
C ARG A 62 -7.12 20.72 13.63
N ILE A 63 -6.36 20.01 12.80
CA ILE A 63 -5.39 19.02 13.28
C ILE A 63 -4.18 19.70 13.89
N ILE A 64 -3.59 20.69 13.23
CA ILE A 64 -2.44 21.43 13.75
C ILE A 64 -2.76 22.15 15.07
N PRO A 65 -3.84 22.96 15.17
CA PRO A 65 -4.21 23.58 16.45
C PRO A 65 -4.44 22.58 17.57
N PHE A 66 -5.00 21.40 17.27
CA PHE A 66 -5.20 20.35 18.27
C PHE A 66 -3.89 19.74 18.77
N LEU A 67 -2.91 19.51 17.88
CA LEU A 67 -1.65 18.85 18.22
C LEU A 67 -0.65 19.76 18.91
N LEU A 68 -0.65 21.06 18.64
CA LEU A 68 0.30 22.01 19.25
C LEU A 68 0.18 22.00 20.77
N GLY A 69 1.33 21.93 21.45
CA GLY A 69 1.44 21.84 22.92
C GLY A 69 1.16 20.45 23.51
N LYS A 70 0.70 19.47 22.72
CA LYS A 70 0.46 18.10 23.20
C LYS A 70 1.77 17.34 23.34
N GLN A 71 1.75 16.29 24.16
CA GLN A 71 2.87 15.38 24.34
C GLN A 71 2.95 14.40 23.17
N ALA A 72 4.06 14.38 22.43
CA ALA A 72 4.27 13.48 21.30
C ALA A 72 4.18 11.99 21.72
N GLY A 73 4.58 11.66 22.95
CA GLY A 73 4.46 10.30 23.50
C GLY A 73 3.02 9.82 23.72
N SER A 74 2.03 10.73 23.73
CA SER A 74 0.59 10.36 23.81
C SER A 74 0.01 9.92 22.47
N ARG A 75 0.82 9.30 21.61
CA ARG A 75 0.53 8.96 20.21
C ARG A 75 -0.83 8.34 20.01
N LEU A 76 -1.14 7.24 20.72
CA LEU A 76 -2.39 6.50 20.55
C LEU A 76 -3.64 7.37 20.77
N SER A 77 -3.65 8.18 21.82
CA SER A 77 -4.81 9.03 22.15
C SER A 77 -4.97 10.17 21.14
N LEU A 78 -3.86 10.75 20.65
CA LEU A 78 -3.87 11.80 19.64
C LEU A 78 -4.39 11.26 18.30
N VAL A 79 -3.85 10.15 17.83
CA VAL A 79 -4.27 9.48 16.61
C VAL A 79 -5.75 9.10 16.68
N ARG A 80 -6.20 8.47 17.77
CA ARG A 80 -7.60 8.08 17.97
C ARG A 80 -8.58 9.28 17.96
N THR A 81 -8.14 10.46 18.37
CA THR A 81 -8.94 11.69 18.26
C THR A 81 -9.03 12.15 16.81
N ILE A 82 -7.91 12.17 16.08
CA ILE A 82 -7.85 12.63 14.69
C ILE A 82 -8.61 11.68 13.74
N GLN A 83 -8.62 10.38 13.99
CA GLN A 83 -9.40 9.38 13.25
C GLN A 83 -10.87 9.77 13.11
N LYS A 84 -11.46 10.36 14.16
CA LYS A 84 -12.86 10.82 14.14
C LYS A 84 -13.10 11.97 13.16
N TRP A 85 -12.05 12.65 12.72
CA TRP A 85 -12.13 13.78 11.80
C TRP A 85 -11.68 13.40 10.40
N HIS A 86 -10.57 12.71 10.29
CA HIS A 86 -9.98 12.31 9.03
C HIS A 86 -9.02 11.14 9.21
N GLN A 87 -9.40 9.98 8.71
CA GLN A 87 -8.66 8.73 8.89
C GLN A 87 -7.24 8.76 8.32
N ARG A 88 -7.08 9.17 7.05
CA ARG A 88 -5.77 9.21 6.39
C ARG A 88 -4.83 10.23 7.04
N ALA A 89 -5.37 11.36 7.53
CA ALA A 89 -4.57 12.31 8.30
C ALA A 89 -4.10 11.73 9.65
N ALA A 90 -4.92 10.89 10.29
CA ALA A 90 -4.51 10.17 11.49
C ALA A 90 -3.33 9.22 11.21
N SER A 91 -3.33 8.55 10.07
CA SER A 91 -2.22 7.68 9.64
C SER A 91 -0.94 8.49 9.44
N ALA A 92 -1.01 9.65 8.79
CA ALA A 92 0.15 10.55 8.64
C ALA A 92 0.72 10.98 10.00
N VAL A 93 -0.16 11.41 10.93
CA VAL A 93 0.27 11.81 12.28
C VAL A 93 0.85 10.61 13.04
N SER A 94 0.28 9.42 12.90
CA SER A 94 0.78 8.19 13.51
C SER A 94 2.20 7.85 13.05
N MET A 95 2.50 7.95 11.76
CA MET A 95 3.84 7.76 11.22
C MET A 95 4.84 8.75 11.84
N ALA A 96 4.53 10.05 11.78
CA ALA A 96 5.40 11.10 12.31
C ALA A 96 5.70 10.93 13.81
N LEU A 97 4.68 10.61 14.61
CA LEU A 97 4.85 10.40 16.04
C LEU A 97 5.60 9.09 16.37
N THR A 98 5.50 8.08 15.50
CA THR A 98 6.28 6.83 15.63
C THR A 98 7.76 7.09 15.38
N GLU A 99 8.09 7.86 14.36
CA GLU A 99 9.47 8.25 14.07
C GLU A 99 10.07 9.07 15.22
N ILE A 100 9.31 10.05 15.75
CA ILE A 100 9.73 10.82 16.94
C ILE A 100 10.01 9.89 18.13
N ALA A 101 9.15 8.90 18.38
CA ALA A 101 9.34 7.95 19.46
C ALA A 101 10.62 7.11 19.28
N ALA A 102 10.89 6.63 18.07
CA ALA A 102 12.10 5.87 17.75
C ALA A 102 13.37 6.73 17.90
N LYS A 103 13.38 7.95 17.35
CA LYS A 103 14.49 8.89 17.50
C LYS A 103 14.74 9.27 18.97
N ALA A 104 13.68 9.46 19.75
CA ALA A 104 13.79 9.77 21.17
C ALA A 104 14.34 8.60 22.01
N ALA A 105 14.09 7.36 21.58
CA ALA A 105 14.64 6.15 22.17
C ALA A 105 16.03 5.78 21.61
N ASP A 106 16.59 6.62 20.74
CA ASP A 106 17.90 6.42 20.09
C ASP A 106 17.97 5.14 19.23
N CYS A 107 16.86 4.71 18.64
CA CYS A 107 16.74 3.47 17.89
C CYS A 107 16.00 3.67 16.55
N SER A 108 16.01 2.63 15.71
CA SER A 108 15.17 2.56 14.50
C SER A 108 13.71 2.26 14.84
N VAL A 109 12.80 2.49 13.88
CA VAL A 109 11.38 2.09 14.01
C VAL A 109 11.26 0.56 14.21
N CYS A 110 12.07 -0.24 13.53
CA CYS A 110 12.05 -1.70 13.73
C CYS A 110 12.48 -2.10 15.16
N GLU A 111 13.53 -1.47 15.69
CA GLU A 111 13.98 -1.73 17.08
C GLU A 111 12.94 -1.27 18.09
N LEU A 112 12.28 -0.12 17.87
CA LEU A 112 11.14 0.33 18.70
C LEU A 112 10.02 -0.73 18.74
N TRP A 113 9.87 -1.54 17.69
CA TRP A 113 8.86 -2.60 17.57
C TRP A 113 9.36 -3.98 17.99
N GLY A 114 10.55 -4.09 18.57
CA GLY A 114 11.12 -5.33 19.10
C GLY A 114 12.15 -5.98 18.18
N GLY A 115 12.59 -5.30 17.13
CA GLY A 115 13.59 -5.79 16.19
C GLY A 115 13.00 -6.44 14.94
N ARG A 116 13.85 -6.68 13.96
CA ARG A 116 13.48 -7.27 12.67
C ARG A 116 14.00 -8.70 12.54
N TYR A 117 13.22 -9.53 11.89
CA TYR A 117 13.58 -10.90 11.53
C TYR A 117 14.36 -10.99 10.21
N ARG A 118 14.28 -9.94 9.35
CA ARG A 118 14.90 -9.93 8.02
C ARG A 118 15.36 -8.55 7.60
N GLU A 119 16.38 -8.53 6.76
CA GLU A 119 17.00 -7.30 6.25
C GLU A 119 16.39 -6.84 4.92
N GLU A 120 15.65 -7.75 4.24
CA GLU A 120 15.06 -7.52 2.94
C GLU A 120 13.61 -8.01 2.90
N ILE A 121 12.77 -7.32 2.14
CA ILE A 121 11.37 -7.67 1.92
C ILE A 121 11.14 -7.85 0.42
N PRO A 122 10.47 -8.93 -0.02
CA PRO A 122 10.05 -9.09 -1.40
C PRO A 122 8.98 -8.06 -1.77
N VAL A 123 9.01 -7.60 -3.02
CA VAL A 123 8.02 -6.67 -3.57
C VAL A 123 7.57 -7.12 -4.95
N TYR A 124 6.32 -6.83 -5.30
CA TYR A 124 5.79 -7.03 -6.64
C TYR A 124 5.57 -5.72 -7.37
N ALA A 125 5.84 -5.69 -8.69
CA ALA A 125 5.56 -4.52 -9.51
C ALA A 125 4.05 -4.38 -9.74
N SER A 126 3.46 -3.27 -9.30
CA SER A 126 2.04 -2.98 -9.43
C SER A 126 1.76 -2.03 -10.57
N PHE A 127 0.89 -2.46 -11.50
CA PHE A 127 0.51 -1.70 -12.69
C PHE A 127 -0.95 -1.29 -12.67
N GLN A 128 -1.20 -0.11 -13.25
CA GLN A 128 -2.51 0.27 -13.75
C GLN A 128 -2.56 -0.15 -15.23
N SER A 129 -3.46 -1.07 -15.59
CA SER A 129 -3.41 -1.73 -16.90
C SER A 129 -4.02 -0.91 -18.01
N TYR A 130 -5.09 -0.17 -17.71
CA TYR A 130 -5.89 0.50 -18.73
C TYR A 130 -5.39 1.90 -19.07
N SER A 131 -5.57 2.29 -20.31
CA SER A 131 -5.40 3.65 -20.81
C SER A 131 -6.44 3.95 -21.89
N ASP A 132 -6.62 5.21 -22.22
CA ASP A 132 -7.51 5.68 -23.29
C ASP A 132 -7.02 5.38 -24.71
N SER A 133 -5.84 4.78 -24.83
CA SER A 133 -5.26 4.37 -26.12
C SER A 133 -5.93 3.10 -26.66
N PRO A 134 -6.24 3.03 -27.97
CA PRO A 134 -6.66 1.77 -28.61
C PRO A 134 -5.61 0.65 -28.48
N GLN A 135 -4.34 0.99 -28.27
CA GLN A 135 -3.23 0.04 -28.09
C GLN A 135 -2.90 -0.21 -26.60
N TRP A 136 -3.87 -0.04 -25.68
CA TRP A 136 -3.64 -0.17 -24.25
C TRP A 136 -3.01 -1.52 -23.84
N ILE A 137 -3.39 -2.62 -24.48
CA ILE A 137 -2.81 -3.96 -24.23
C ILE A 137 -1.31 -3.97 -24.55
N SER A 138 -0.91 -3.52 -25.74
CA SER A 138 0.51 -3.49 -26.13
C SER A 138 1.32 -2.57 -25.23
N ARG A 139 0.73 -1.45 -24.78
CA ARG A 139 1.36 -0.53 -23.84
C ARG A 139 1.54 -1.19 -22.46
N SER A 140 0.52 -1.89 -21.95
CA SER A 140 0.59 -2.64 -20.71
C SER A 140 1.70 -3.70 -20.77
N VAL A 141 1.76 -4.47 -21.84
CA VAL A 141 2.82 -5.47 -22.09
C VAL A 141 4.20 -4.83 -22.06
N SER A 142 4.42 -3.72 -22.77
CA SER A 142 5.70 -3.02 -22.79
C SER A 142 6.11 -2.50 -21.41
N ASN A 143 5.15 -2.00 -20.63
CA ASN A 143 5.40 -1.56 -19.24
C ASN A 143 5.86 -2.74 -18.37
N VAL A 144 5.20 -3.89 -18.49
CA VAL A 144 5.59 -5.11 -17.78
C VAL A 144 6.98 -5.56 -18.18
N GLU A 145 7.28 -5.68 -19.48
CA GLU A 145 8.62 -6.04 -19.97
C GLU A 145 9.73 -5.15 -19.38
N ALA A 146 9.46 -3.85 -19.28
CA ALA A 146 10.43 -2.90 -18.72
C ALA A 146 10.75 -3.19 -17.23
N GLN A 147 9.77 -3.65 -16.44
CA GLN A 147 9.99 -3.97 -15.04
C GLN A 147 10.60 -5.37 -14.86
N LEU A 148 10.24 -6.34 -15.70
CA LEU A 148 10.89 -7.66 -15.70
C LEU A 148 12.39 -7.53 -15.99
N LYS A 149 12.80 -6.64 -16.89
CA LYS A 149 14.23 -6.30 -17.15
C LYS A 149 14.93 -5.69 -15.94
N LYS A 150 14.21 -5.08 -14.99
CA LYS A 150 14.74 -4.59 -13.70
C LYS A 150 14.79 -5.68 -12.63
N GLY A 151 14.36 -6.90 -12.95
CA GLY A 151 14.46 -8.07 -12.08
C GLY A 151 13.27 -8.28 -11.16
N PHE A 152 12.11 -7.70 -11.43
CA PHE A 152 10.88 -8.12 -10.74
C PHE A 152 10.47 -9.52 -11.21
N GLU A 153 10.13 -10.38 -10.26
CA GLU A 153 9.68 -11.75 -10.49
C GLU A 153 8.17 -11.92 -10.22
N GLN A 154 7.54 -10.87 -9.70
CA GLN A 154 6.12 -10.84 -9.42
C GLN A 154 5.52 -9.52 -9.92
N ILE A 155 4.37 -9.61 -10.56
CA ILE A 155 3.65 -8.45 -11.13
C ILE A 155 2.18 -8.48 -10.72
N LYS A 156 1.57 -7.30 -10.52
CA LYS A 156 0.13 -7.14 -10.33
C LYS A 156 -0.44 -6.32 -11.48
N VAL A 157 -1.48 -6.83 -12.12
CA VAL A 157 -2.16 -6.19 -13.26
C VAL A 157 -3.66 -6.11 -13.01
N LYS A 158 -4.29 -5.10 -13.58
CA LYS A 158 -5.72 -4.84 -13.40
C LYS A 158 -6.55 -5.63 -14.41
N ILE A 159 -7.70 -6.10 -13.93
CA ILE A 159 -8.77 -6.73 -14.70
C ILE A 159 -10.12 -6.09 -14.31
N GLY A 160 -11.19 -6.35 -15.04
CA GLY A 160 -12.53 -5.88 -14.72
C GLY A 160 -12.86 -4.46 -15.17
N GLY A 161 -11.91 -3.74 -15.79
CA GLY A 161 -12.15 -2.39 -16.31
C GLY A 161 -12.63 -2.37 -17.77
N THR A 162 -12.72 -3.54 -18.42
CA THR A 162 -13.21 -3.69 -19.78
C THR A 162 -14.02 -4.98 -19.93
N SER A 163 -14.31 -5.43 -21.17
CA SER A 163 -14.99 -6.71 -21.36
C SER A 163 -14.12 -7.89 -20.92
N PHE A 164 -14.76 -8.92 -20.35
CA PHE A 164 -14.06 -10.15 -19.93
C PHE A 164 -13.19 -10.74 -21.07
N LYS A 165 -13.66 -10.67 -22.32
CA LYS A 165 -12.91 -11.14 -23.50
C LYS A 165 -11.62 -10.33 -23.73
N GLU A 166 -11.66 -9.03 -23.53
CA GLU A 166 -10.46 -8.18 -23.66
C GLU A 166 -9.48 -8.36 -22.51
N ASP A 167 -9.98 -8.51 -21.28
CA ASP A 167 -9.13 -8.86 -20.14
C ASP A 167 -8.42 -10.20 -20.38
N VAL A 168 -9.13 -11.23 -20.87
CA VAL A 168 -8.50 -12.51 -21.23
C VAL A 168 -7.43 -12.32 -22.30
N ARG A 169 -7.68 -11.49 -23.33
CA ARG A 169 -6.66 -11.19 -24.37
C ARG A 169 -5.44 -10.50 -23.78
N HIS A 170 -5.66 -9.56 -22.86
CA HIS A 170 -4.59 -8.86 -22.16
C HIS A 170 -3.74 -9.83 -21.32
N ILE A 171 -4.38 -10.66 -20.48
CA ILE A 171 -3.65 -11.60 -19.63
C ILE A 171 -2.91 -12.65 -20.47
N ASN A 172 -3.49 -13.16 -21.56
CA ASN A 172 -2.79 -14.06 -22.47
C ASN A 172 -1.53 -13.41 -23.09
N ALA A 173 -1.61 -12.13 -23.48
CA ALA A 173 -0.44 -11.41 -24.01
C ALA A 173 0.65 -11.25 -22.93
N LEU A 174 0.26 -10.98 -21.68
CA LEU A 174 1.18 -10.92 -20.55
C LEU A 174 1.79 -12.28 -20.21
N GLN A 175 1.01 -13.36 -20.21
CA GLN A 175 1.50 -14.73 -20.01
C GLN A 175 2.56 -15.11 -21.04
N HIS A 176 2.31 -14.77 -22.30
CA HIS A 176 3.28 -15.03 -23.38
C HIS A 176 4.60 -14.25 -23.16
N THR A 177 4.50 -13.03 -22.66
CA THR A 177 5.65 -12.13 -22.44
C THR A 177 6.44 -12.49 -21.18
N ALA A 178 5.74 -12.72 -20.08
CA ALA A 178 6.35 -12.97 -18.76
C ALA A 178 6.87 -14.41 -18.61
N GLY A 179 6.19 -15.36 -19.25
CA GLY A 179 6.48 -16.80 -19.06
C GLY A 179 6.02 -17.30 -17.69
N ILE A 180 6.12 -18.61 -17.46
CA ILE A 180 5.61 -19.28 -16.26
C ILE A 180 6.43 -19.03 -14.99
N SER A 181 7.63 -18.49 -15.11
CA SER A 181 8.51 -18.19 -13.97
C SER A 181 8.12 -16.90 -13.24
N ILE A 182 7.31 -16.06 -13.86
CA ILE A 182 6.86 -14.79 -13.28
C ILE A 182 5.49 -14.98 -12.63
N THR A 183 5.39 -14.74 -11.34
CA THR A 183 4.10 -14.77 -10.63
C THR A 183 3.24 -13.57 -11.03
N MET A 184 2.01 -13.83 -11.45
CA MET A 184 1.06 -12.81 -11.86
C MET A 184 -0.10 -12.71 -10.86
N ILE A 185 -0.40 -11.50 -10.42
CA ILE A 185 -1.51 -11.16 -9.54
C ILE A 185 -2.56 -10.44 -10.38
N LEU A 186 -3.82 -10.87 -10.28
CA LEU A 186 -4.94 -10.27 -11.02
C LEU A 186 -5.82 -9.48 -10.04
N ASP A 187 -5.93 -8.19 -10.25
CA ASP A 187 -6.67 -7.29 -9.37
C ASP A 187 -7.91 -6.72 -10.08
N ALA A 188 -9.08 -7.07 -9.57
CA ALA A 188 -10.37 -6.69 -10.13
C ALA A 188 -10.97 -5.42 -9.49
N ASN A 189 -10.41 -4.88 -8.44
CA ASN A 189 -10.92 -3.70 -7.73
C ASN A 189 -12.45 -3.74 -7.52
N GLN A 190 -12.97 -4.89 -7.05
CA GLN A 190 -14.37 -5.13 -6.72
C GLN A 190 -15.36 -5.00 -7.89
N SER A 191 -14.91 -5.23 -9.13
CA SER A 191 -15.70 -4.96 -10.34
C SER A 191 -16.66 -6.08 -10.76
N TYR A 192 -16.51 -7.28 -10.20
CA TYR A 192 -17.34 -8.43 -10.60
C TYR A 192 -18.46 -8.73 -9.63
N ASP A 193 -19.45 -9.50 -10.10
CA ASP A 193 -20.29 -10.37 -9.28
C ASP A 193 -19.64 -11.77 -9.17
N ALA A 194 -20.19 -12.62 -8.29
CA ALA A 194 -19.65 -13.96 -8.06
C ALA A 194 -19.62 -14.84 -9.32
N ALA A 195 -20.63 -14.72 -10.20
CA ALA A 195 -20.70 -15.49 -11.43
C ALA A 195 -19.65 -15.04 -12.45
N ALA A 196 -19.38 -13.73 -12.54
CA ALA A 196 -18.36 -13.18 -13.40
C ALA A 196 -16.95 -13.54 -12.89
N ALA A 197 -16.70 -13.39 -11.58
CA ALA A 197 -15.44 -13.74 -10.95
C ALA A 197 -15.08 -15.22 -11.16
N PHE A 198 -16.08 -16.11 -11.02
CA PHE A 198 -15.87 -17.56 -11.19
C PHE A 198 -15.50 -17.96 -12.64
N LYS A 199 -15.75 -17.12 -13.65
CA LYS A 199 -15.31 -17.42 -15.03
C LYS A 199 -13.80 -17.51 -15.17
N TRP A 200 -13.04 -16.90 -14.27
CA TRP A 200 -11.58 -16.97 -14.29
C TRP A 200 -11.03 -18.34 -13.95
N GLU A 201 -11.75 -19.18 -13.18
CA GLU A 201 -11.29 -20.49 -12.74
C GLU A 201 -10.82 -21.39 -13.90
N ARG A 202 -11.53 -21.35 -15.05
CA ARG A 202 -11.14 -22.14 -16.23
C ARG A 202 -9.75 -21.78 -16.77
N TYR A 203 -9.28 -20.55 -16.54
CA TYR A 203 -7.96 -20.09 -16.98
C TYR A 203 -6.90 -20.38 -15.91
N PHE A 204 -7.26 -20.42 -14.64
CA PHE A 204 -6.33 -20.70 -13.55
C PHE A 204 -5.76 -22.11 -13.62
N SER A 205 -6.51 -23.04 -14.22
CA SER A 205 -6.00 -24.40 -14.50
C SER A 205 -4.95 -24.43 -15.63
N GLU A 206 -4.97 -23.45 -16.52
CA GLU A 206 -4.03 -23.33 -17.65
C GLU A 206 -2.82 -22.43 -17.25
N TRP A 207 -3.06 -21.40 -16.45
CA TRP A 207 -2.04 -20.45 -16.00
C TRP A 207 -1.53 -20.79 -14.60
N THR A 208 -0.50 -21.61 -14.54
CA THR A 208 0.02 -22.16 -13.26
C THR A 208 0.79 -21.17 -12.40
N ASN A 209 1.00 -19.94 -12.87
CA ASN A 209 1.76 -18.87 -12.23
C ASN A 209 0.91 -17.74 -11.64
N ILE A 210 -0.39 -17.94 -11.44
CA ILE A 210 -1.24 -16.93 -10.80
C ILE A 210 -1.02 -16.98 -9.29
N GLY A 211 -0.58 -15.85 -8.72
CA GLY A 211 -0.31 -15.71 -7.29
C GLY A 211 -1.59 -15.63 -6.46
N TRP A 212 -2.52 -14.74 -6.86
CA TRP A 212 -3.86 -14.62 -6.27
C TRP A 212 -4.80 -13.79 -7.16
N LEU A 213 -6.10 -13.91 -6.88
CA LEU A 213 -7.15 -13.03 -7.38
C LEU A 213 -7.48 -12.00 -6.29
N GLU A 214 -7.25 -10.71 -6.59
CA GLU A 214 -7.41 -9.59 -5.66
C GLU A 214 -8.75 -8.91 -5.87
N GLU A 215 -9.45 -8.65 -4.76
CA GLU A 215 -10.74 -7.95 -4.70
C GLU A 215 -11.70 -8.27 -5.87
N PRO A 216 -12.07 -9.55 -6.08
CA PRO A 216 -12.99 -9.90 -7.16
C PRO A 216 -14.37 -9.28 -7.00
N LEU A 217 -14.86 -9.11 -5.77
CA LEU A 217 -16.21 -8.66 -5.43
C LEU A 217 -16.20 -7.48 -4.47
N PRO A 218 -17.29 -6.70 -4.38
CA PRO A 218 -17.55 -5.84 -3.22
C PRO A 218 -17.61 -6.64 -1.91
N PHE A 219 -17.22 -6.03 -0.79
CA PHE A 219 -17.17 -6.69 0.52
C PHE A 219 -18.49 -6.67 1.31
N ASP A 220 -19.57 -6.28 0.70
CA ASP A 220 -20.90 -6.24 1.30
C ASP A 220 -21.56 -7.63 1.43
N GLN A 221 -21.04 -8.64 0.74
CA GLN A 221 -21.51 -10.03 0.75
C GLN A 221 -20.39 -11.02 1.09
N PRO A 222 -20.03 -11.17 2.38
CA PRO A 222 -18.94 -12.06 2.80
C PRO A 222 -19.12 -13.52 2.39
N GLN A 223 -20.35 -14.00 2.26
CA GLN A 223 -20.66 -15.38 1.87
C GLN A 223 -20.19 -15.68 0.44
N ASP A 224 -20.29 -14.71 -0.47
CA ASP A 224 -19.83 -14.87 -1.85
C ASP A 224 -18.29 -14.98 -1.91
N TYR A 225 -17.58 -14.20 -1.08
CA TYR A 225 -16.14 -14.37 -0.91
C TYR A 225 -15.76 -15.75 -0.37
N ALA A 226 -16.45 -16.24 0.67
CA ALA A 226 -16.21 -17.56 1.22
C ALA A 226 -16.46 -18.68 0.20
N MET A 227 -17.53 -18.52 -0.61
CA MET A 227 -17.83 -19.43 -1.72
C MET A 227 -16.74 -19.40 -2.79
N LEU A 228 -16.33 -18.23 -3.28
CA LEU A 228 -15.26 -18.11 -4.28
C LEU A 228 -13.97 -18.73 -3.77
N ARG A 229 -13.52 -18.35 -2.56
CA ARG A 229 -12.32 -18.91 -1.94
C ARG A 229 -12.34 -20.43 -1.87
N SER A 230 -13.50 -21.04 -1.61
CA SER A 230 -13.62 -22.51 -1.52
C SER A 230 -13.58 -23.23 -2.87
N ARG A 231 -13.77 -22.52 -3.99
CA ARG A 231 -13.93 -23.08 -5.33
C ARG A 231 -12.83 -22.70 -6.29
N LEU A 232 -12.15 -21.58 -6.08
CA LEU A 232 -11.04 -21.17 -6.92
C LEU A 232 -9.79 -21.95 -6.58
N SER A 233 -9.01 -22.31 -7.60
CA SER A 233 -7.72 -23.00 -7.47
C SER A 233 -6.57 -22.06 -7.08
N VAL A 234 -6.81 -20.74 -7.06
CA VAL A 234 -5.86 -19.72 -6.65
C VAL A 234 -6.32 -19.03 -5.37
N PRO A 235 -5.40 -18.49 -4.54
CA PRO A 235 -5.76 -17.73 -3.36
C PRO A 235 -6.62 -16.50 -3.69
N VAL A 236 -7.50 -16.10 -2.76
CA VAL A 236 -8.29 -14.87 -2.83
C VAL A 236 -7.72 -13.87 -1.84
N ALA A 237 -7.42 -12.66 -2.33
CA ALA A 237 -6.87 -11.57 -1.54
C ALA A 237 -7.76 -10.34 -1.54
N GLY A 238 -7.57 -9.44 -0.56
CA GLY A 238 -8.24 -8.14 -0.58
C GLY A 238 -8.29 -7.43 0.77
N GLY A 239 -9.04 -6.33 0.78
CA GLY A 239 -9.28 -5.55 1.98
C GLY A 239 -8.43 -4.29 2.11
N GLU A 240 -7.84 -3.80 1.03
CA GLU A 240 -7.03 -2.57 1.04
C GLU A 240 -7.74 -1.35 1.63
N ASN A 241 -9.06 -1.30 1.50
CA ASN A 241 -9.91 -0.21 1.98
C ASN A 241 -10.46 -0.40 3.41
N MET A 242 -10.10 -1.50 4.09
CA MET A 242 -10.51 -1.76 5.47
C MET A 242 -9.84 -0.79 6.44
N LYS A 243 -10.64 -0.29 7.40
CA LYS A 243 -10.22 0.79 8.31
C LYS A 243 -9.51 0.32 9.57
N GLY A 244 -9.33 -0.98 9.76
CA GLY A 244 -8.64 -1.54 10.91
C GLY A 244 -9.08 -2.96 11.24
N PRO A 245 -8.53 -3.56 12.32
CA PRO A 245 -8.73 -4.97 12.66
C PRO A 245 -10.19 -5.38 12.77
N ALA A 246 -11.05 -4.50 13.29
CA ALA A 246 -12.47 -4.80 13.49
C ALA A 246 -13.23 -5.14 12.19
N GLN A 247 -12.81 -4.57 11.06
CA GLN A 247 -13.43 -4.88 9.77
C GLN A 247 -12.90 -6.19 9.16
N TYR A 248 -11.69 -6.62 9.51
CA TYR A 248 -11.16 -7.92 9.07
C TYR A 248 -11.71 -9.10 9.85
N VAL A 249 -12.06 -8.94 11.14
CA VAL A 249 -12.55 -10.05 11.99
C VAL A 249 -13.69 -10.83 11.34
N PRO A 250 -14.79 -10.24 10.84
CA PRO A 250 -15.87 -11.01 10.21
C PRO A 250 -15.43 -11.73 8.93
N LEU A 251 -14.54 -11.14 8.12
CA LEU A 251 -14.02 -11.75 6.90
C LEU A 251 -13.13 -12.97 7.21
N LEU A 252 -12.26 -12.85 8.20
CA LEU A 252 -11.38 -13.92 8.64
C LEU A 252 -12.15 -15.07 9.32
N SER A 253 -13.10 -14.73 10.17
CA SER A 253 -13.95 -15.72 10.87
C SER A 253 -14.79 -16.54 9.89
N GLN A 254 -15.24 -15.95 8.79
CA GLN A 254 -16.01 -16.61 7.74
C GLN A 254 -15.13 -17.22 6.64
N ARG A 255 -13.80 -17.14 6.79
CA ARG A 255 -12.82 -17.65 5.80
C ARG A 255 -13.03 -17.07 4.40
N CYS A 256 -13.26 -15.76 4.32
CA CYS A 256 -13.46 -15.06 3.04
C CYS A 256 -12.18 -14.87 2.23
N LEU A 257 -11.03 -14.76 2.90
CA LEU A 257 -9.76 -14.41 2.28
C LEU A 257 -8.65 -15.40 2.69
N ASP A 258 -7.72 -15.64 1.78
CA ASP A 258 -6.44 -16.32 2.02
C ASP A 258 -5.33 -15.31 2.38
N ILE A 259 -5.45 -14.09 1.85
CA ILE A 259 -4.48 -13.01 2.04
C ILE A 259 -5.25 -11.72 2.34
N ILE A 260 -4.95 -11.05 3.46
CA ILE A 260 -5.43 -9.69 3.70
C ILE A 260 -4.42 -8.66 3.20
N GLN A 261 -4.93 -7.50 2.78
CA GLN A 261 -4.11 -6.45 2.17
C GLN A 261 -4.32 -5.08 2.84
N PRO A 262 -3.98 -4.95 4.14
CA PRO A 262 -4.11 -3.67 4.81
C PRO A 262 -3.18 -2.61 4.21
N ASP A 263 -3.65 -1.38 4.16
CA ASP A 263 -2.88 -0.21 3.75
C ASP A 263 -2.62 0.71 4.94
N VAL A 264 -1.37 1.14 5.12
CA VAL A 264 -0.95 2.03 6.22
C VAL A 264 -1.76 3.34 6.23
N MET A 265 -2.15 3.85 5.04
CA MET A 265 -2.94 5.09 4.94
C MET A 265 -4.44 4.88 5.11
N HIS A 266 -4.95 3.66 4.89
CA HIS A 266 -6.39 3.37 4.96
C HIS A 266 -6.82 2.84 6.33
N VAL A 267 -5.93 2.17 7.05
CA VAL A 267 -6.18 1.82 8.45
C VAL A 267 -6.03 3.05 9.35
N ASN A 268 -6.48 2.95 10.59
CA ASN A 268 -6.50 4.07 11.53
C ASN A 268 -5.12 4.39 12.15
N GLY A 269 -4.05 4.29 11.41
CA GLY A 269 -2.68 4.55 11.86
C GLY A 269 -1.84 3.29 11.97
N ILE A 270 -0.55 3.50 12.21
CA ILE A 270 0.46 2.43 12.11
C ILE A 270 0.29 1.34 13.17
N ASP A 271 -0.26 1.65 14.33
CA ASP A 271 -0.50 0.65 15.37
C ASP A 271 -1.60 -0.31 14.94
N GLU A 272 -2.75 0.19 14.45
CA GLU A 272 -3.82 -0.66 13.94
C GLU A 272 -3.41 -1.41 12.66
N PHE A 273 -2.50 -0.85 11.84
CA PHE A 273 -1.92 -1.58 10.72
C PHE A 273 -1.15 -2.83 11.20
N ARG A 274 -0.31 -2.67 12.22
CA ARG A 274 0.40 -3.81 12.83
C ARG A 274 -0.55 -4.81 13.47
N ASP A 275 -1.61 -4.33 14.10
CA ASP A 275 -2.66 -5.18 14.66
C ASP A 275 -3.36 -6.00 13.58
N CYS A 276 -3.62 -5.43 12.38
CA CYS A 276 -4.15 -6.19 11.23
C CYS A 276 -3.20 -7.33 10.84
N LEU A 277 -1.89 -7.06 10.72
CA LEU A 277 -0.91 -8.09 10.37
C LEU A 277 -0.83 -9.20 11.43
N GLN A 278 -0.90 -8.84 12.71
CA GLN A 278 -0.90 -9.80 13.79
C GLN A 278 -2.22 -10.59 13.88
N LEU A 279 -3.35 -9.94 13.62
CA LEU A 279 -4.67 -10.57 13.54
C LEU A 279 -4.69 -11.66 12.45
N ALA A 280 -4.17 -11.36 11.26
CA ALA A 280 -4.05 -12.35 10.18
C ALA A 280 -3.32 -13.61 10.65
N ARG A 281 -2.21 -13.45 11.38
CA ARG A 281 -1.46 -14.58 11.93
C ARG A 281 -2.24 -15.42 12.94
N TYR A 282 -3.04 -14.80 13.79
CA TYR A 282 -3.90 -15.53 14.72
C TYR A 282 -4.98 -16.36 14.02
N PHE A 283 -5.43 -15.91 12.85
CA PHE A 283 -6.38 -16.65 12.01
C PHE A 283 -5.72 -17.61 11.01
N GLY A 284 -4.39 -17.67 10.96
CA GLY A 284 -3.64 -18.49 9.98
C GLY A 284 -3.79 -18.00 8.54
N VAL A 285 -4.06 -16.70 8.37
CA VAL A 285 -4.21 -16.01 7.07
C VAL A 285 -2.96 -15.17 6.81
N ARG A 286 -2.52 -15.12 5.58
CA ARG A 286 -1.36 -14.33 5.16
C ARG A 286 -1.70 -12.85 4.99
N ALA A 287 -0.68 -11.98 4.97
CA ALA A 287 -0.87 -10.54 4.82
C ALA A 287 0.17 -9.94 3.88
N SER A 288 -0.31 -9.42 2.75
CA SER A 288 0.48 -8.68 1.75
C SER A 288 0.02 -7.23 1.76
N ALA A 289 0.84 -6.32 2.27
CA ALA A 289 0.41 -4.93 2.43
C ALA A 289 0.16 -4.24 1.07
N HIS A 290 -1.01 -3.60 0.95
CA HIS A 290 -1.25 -2.62 -0.11
C HIS A 290 -0.41 -1.36 0.15
N ALA A 291 0.27 -0.84 -0.89
CA ALA A 291 1.18 0.32 -0.76
C ALA A 291 1.36 1.06 -2.10
N TYR A 292 0.27 1.34 -2.79
CA TYR A 292 0.32 1.86 -4.17
C TYR A 292 0.75 3.33 -4.25
N ASP A 293 0.15 4.23 -3.47
CA ASP A 293 0.29 5.67 -3.69
C ASP A 293 1.50 6.31 -2.97
N GLY A 294 1.89 5.84 -1.79
CA GLY A 294 2.85 6.51 -0.94
C GLY A 294 4.22 5.84 -0.84
N SER A 295 5.27 6.61 -0.59
CA SER A 295 6.61 6.08 -0.36
C SER A 295 6.94 5.91 1.13
N LEU A 296 6.52 6.86 1.96
CA LEU A 296 6.74 6.80 3.41
C LEU A 296 5.80 5.76 4.05
N SER A 297 4.53 5.69 3.65
CA SER A 297 3.60 4.66 4.08
C SER A 297 4.08 3.26 3.68
N ARG A 298 4.60 3.10 2.45
CA ARG A 298 5.24 1.87 2.00
C ARG A 298 6.45 1.50 2.84
N LEU A 299 7.29 2.47 3.22
CA LEU A 299 8.41 2.23 4.13
C LEU A 299 7.93 1.68 5.49
N TYR A 300 6.84 2.22 6.04
CA TYR A 300 6.25 1.71 7.28
C TYR A 300 5.66 0.30 7.12
N ALA A 301 5.07 0.00 5.96
CA ALA A 301 4.64 -1.36 5.63
C ALA A 301 5.84 -2.33 5.59
N LEU A 302 6.95 -1.93 4.95
CA LEU A 302 8.21 -2.69 4.93
C LEU A 302 8.75 -2.95 6.34
N PHE A 303 8.79 -1.94 7.22
CA PHE A 303 9.19 -2.11 8.61
C PHE A 303 8.31 -3.11 9.36
N ALA A 304 6.99 -3.00 9.21
CA ALA A 304 6.07 -3.89 9.89
C ALA A 304 6.23 -5.36 9.41
N GLN A 305 6.36 -5.57 8.10
CA GLN A 305 6.64 -6.90 7.54
C GLN A 305 8.01 -7.45 7.99
N ALA A 306 9.03 -6.59 8.07
CA ALA A 306 10.35 -7.00 8.55
C ALA A 306 10.33 -7.50 10.00
N CYS A 307 9.42 -6.95 10.82
CA CYS A 307 9.26 -7.33 12.24
C CYS A 307 8.37 -8.56 12.45
N LEU A 308 7.78 -9.15 11.41
CA LEU A 308 6.99 -10.38 11.55
C LEU A 308 7.90 -11.62 11.54
N PRO A 309 7.65 -12.62 12.39
CA PRO A 309 8.38 -13.88 12.34
C PRO A 309 8.07 -14.65 11.04
N PRO A 310 8.91 -15.62 10.61
CA PRO A 310 8.60 -16.47 9.47
C PRO A 310 7.34 -17.30 9.73
N TRP A 311 6.64 -17.72 8.65
CA TRP A 311 5.44 -18.55 8.74
C TRP A 311 5.77 -20.00 9.11
N SER A 312 6.86 -20.53 8.59
CA SER A 312 7.27 -21.91 8.80
C SER A 312 8.78 -22.02 9.00
N LYS A 313 9.23 -23.24 9.27
CA LYS A 313 10.66 -23.59 9.34
C LYS A 313 11.23 -24.04 7.98
N MET A 314 10.46 -23.93 6.91
CA MET A 314 10.92 -24.29 5.57
C MET A 314 12.03 -23.34 5.13
N LYS A 315 13.03 -23.88 4.48
CA LYS A 315 14.07 -23.08 3.83
C LYS A 315 13.41 -22.21 2.75
N ASN A 316 13.70 -20.94 2.75
CA ASN A 316 13.11 -19.95 1.84
C ASN A 316 11.61 -19.67 2.08
N ASP A 317 11.08 -19.94 3.28
CA ASP A 317 9.76 -19.44 3.66
C ASP A 317 9.84 -17.93 3.87
N HIS A 318 9.50 -17.20 2.82
CA HIS A 318 9.52 -15.75 2.80
C HIS A 318 8.23 -15.19 3.40
N ILE A 319 8.32 -13.95 3.86
CA ILE A 319 7.14 -13.13 4.12
C ILE A 319 6.46 -12.81 2.78
N GLU A 320 5.17 -12.51 2.79
CA GLU A 320 4.45 -12.08 1.60
C GLU A 320 5.08 -10.78 1.03
N PRO A 321 5.08 -10.64 -0.32
CA PRO A 321 5.59 -9.44 -0.96
C PRO A 321 4.72 -8.23 -0.63
N ILE A 322 5.32 -7.03 -0.68
CA ILE A 322 4.61 -5.75 -0.56
C ILE A 322 4.43 -5.16 -1.95
N GLU A 323 3.35 -4.43 -2.14
CA GLU A 323 3.07 -3.70 -3.36
C GLU A 323 4.12 -2.62 -3.63
N TRP A 324 4.57 -2.53 -4.88
CA TRP A 324 5.48 -1.51 -5.36
C TRP A 324 4.90 -0.83 -6.59
N ASP A 325 4.45 0.41 -6.43
CA ASP A 325 3.96 1.24 -7.53
C ASP A 325 5.10 1.51 -8.52
N VAL A 326 4.92 1.07 -9.78
CA VAL A 326 5.87 1.25 -10.88
C VAL A 326 5.33 2.17 -11.98
N MET A 327 4.18 2.78 -11.74
CA MET A 327 3.58 3.75 -12.65
C MET A 327 4.23 5.13 -12.51
N GLU A 328 3.87 6.06 -13.38
CA GLU A 328 4.30 7.46 -13.27
C GLU A 328 3.83 8.05 -11.93
N ASN A 329 4.76 8.20 -11.00
CA ASN A 329 4.52 8.76 -9.68
C ASN A 329 5.84 9.32 -9.11
N PRO A 330 6.10 10.64 -9.20
CA PRO A 330 7.33 11.23 -8.69
C PRO A 330 7.46 11.13 -7.16
N PHE A 331 6.38 10.84 -6.44
CA PHE A 331 6.37 10.74 -4.99
C PHE A 331 6.89 9.39 -4.48
N THR A 332 7.08 8.39 -5.36
CA THR A 332 7.74 7.13 -4.98
C THR A 332 9.18 7.33 -4.51
N ASP A 333 9.83 8.41 -4.96
CA ASP A 333 11.22 8.76 -4.63
C ASP A 333 11.35 9.79 -3.50
N LEU A 334 10.24 10.10 -2.78
CA LEU A 334 10.32 10.92 -1.55
C LEU A 334 11.17 10.24 -0.48
N VAL A 335 11.16 8.92 -0.45
CA VAL A 335 12.07 8.08 0.32
C VAL A 335 12.98 7.35 -0.67
N SER A 336 14.30 7.50 -0.50
CA SER A 336 15.29 6.89 -1.41
C SER A 336 15.40 5.38 -1.18
N LEU A 337 14.44 4.64 -1.71
CA LEU A 337 14.41 3.18 -1.72
C LEU A 337 14.17 2.69 -3.14
N GLN A 338 14.95 1.69 -3.56
CA GLN A 338 14.79 1.08 -4.87
C GLN A 338 14.84 -0.45 -4.75
N PRO A 339 13.92 -1.16 -5.40
CA PRO A 339 13.98 -2.61 -5.49
C PRO A 339 15.21 -3.06 -6.30
N SER A 340 15.81 -4.12 -5.85
CA SER A 340 16.85 -4.84 -6.60
C SER A 340 16.43 -6.30 -6.68
N LYS A 341 16.24 -6.81 -7.88
CA LYS A 341 15.78 -8.20 -8.12
C LYS A 341 14.52 -8.56 -7.30
N GLY A 342 13.54 -7.65 -7.32
CA GLY A 342 12.28 -7.86 -6.58
C GLY A 342 12.38 -7.81 -5.05
N MET A 343 13.50 -7.35 -4.49
CA MET A 343 13.72 -7.22 -3.04
C MET A 343 14.05 -5.77 -2.68
N VAL A 344 13.65 -5.34 -1.49
CA VAL A 344 13.98 -4.01 -0.92
C VAL A 344 14.68 -4.19 0.40
N HIS A 345 15.88 -3.60 0.52
CA HIS A 345 16.61 -3.55 1.78
C HIS A 345 15.95 -2.59 2.78
N ILE A 346 15.81 -3.02 4.01
CA ILE A 346 15.27 -2.21 5.09
C ILE A 346 16.33 -1.20 5.55
N PRO A 347 16.03 0.12 5.56
CA PRO A 347 16.98 1.13 6.03
C PRO A 347 17.47 0.88 7.47
N LYS A 348 18.72 1.22 7.70
CA LYS A 348 19.37 1.16 9.03
C LYS A 348 19.54 2.57 9.55
N GLY A 349 19.44 2.73 10.86
CA GLY A 349 19.65 4.02 11.53
C GLY A 349 18.45 4.47 12.34
N LYS A 350 18.60 5.58 13.06
CA LYS A 350 17.58 6.11 13.96
C LYS A 350 16.32 6.57 13.20
N GLY A 351 15.17 6.40 13.83
CA GLY A 351 13.90 6.74 13.21
C GLY A 351 13.61 5.86 12.01
N ILE A 352 13.34 6.45 10.86
CA ILE A 352 13.11 5.74 9.59
C ILE A 352 14.41 5.35 8.86
N GLY A 353 15.59 5.74 9.36
CA GLY A 353 16.89 5.37 8.81
C GLY A 353 17.21 5.95 7.42
N THR A 354 16.43 6.91 6.95
CA THR A 354 16.60 7.60 5.67
C THR A 354 16.07 9.03 5.76
N GLU A 355 16.35 9.84 4.75
CA GLU A 355 15.88 11.23 4.69
C GLU A 355 14.78 11.40 3.63
N ILE A 356 13.94 12.40 3.84
CA ILE A 356 12.96 12.83 2.84
C ILE A 356 13.66 13.67 1.77
N ASN A 357 13.43 13.33 0.51
CA ASN A 357 13.97 14.03 -0.65
C ASN A 357 13.34 15.44 -0.79
N LYS A 358 14.09 16.46 -0.34
CA LYS A 358 13.62 17.85 -0.36
C LYS A 358 13.52 18.43 -1.77
N GLU A 359 14.26 17.90 -2.74
CA GLU A 359 14.16 18.37 -4.14
C GLU A 359 12.78 18.03 -4.72
N ILE A 360 12.30 16.81 -4.47
CA ILE A 360 10.94 16.41 -4.87
C ILE A 360 9.88 17.27 -4.17
N VAL A 361 10.04 17.48 -2.85
CA VAL A 361 9.13 18.33 -2.08
C VAL A 361 9.05 19.74 -2.67
N ASN A 362 10.18 20.35 -3.04
CA ASN A 362 10.22 21.69 -3.59
C ASN A 362 9.68 21.74 -5.02
N ARG A 363 9.99 20.73 -5.85
CA ARG A 363 9.62 20.68 -7.27
C ARG A 363 8.12 20.52 -7.50
N TYR A 364 7.46 19.71 -6.68
CA TYR A 364 6.05 19.34 -6.87
C TYR A 364 5.09 20.01 -5.87
N LYS A 365 5.54 21.07 -5.23
CA LYS A 365 4.68 21.81 -4.28
C LYS A 365 3.40 22.27 -4.97
N TRP A 366 2.26 21.88 -4.36
CA TRP A 366 0.96 22.32 -4.83
C TRP A 366 0.79 23.85 -4.64
N ASP A 367 0.28 24.51 -5.64
CA ASP A 367 0.11 25.98 -5.70
C ASP A 367 -1.20 26.49 -5.09
N GLY A 368 -2.05 25.59 -4.58
CA GLY A 368 -3.35 25.90 -4.03
C GLY A 368 -4.49 25.93 -5.06
N SER A 369 -4.20 25.70 -6.34
CA SER A 369 -5.23 25.67 -7.40
C SER A 369 -6.15 24.45 -7.30
N ALA A 370 -7.37 24.59 -7.81
CA ALA A 370 -8.28 23.45 -8.01
C ALA A 370 -7.81 22.60 -9.19
N TYR A 371 -8.05 21.26 -9.15
CA TYR A 371 -7.64 20.31 -10.16
C TYR A 371 -8.66 19.19 -10.35
#